data_f6c6c5ce9ebc6aa0200d71ce0d58801a
#
_entry.id   f6c6c5ce9ebc6aa0200d71ce0d58801a
#
_cell.length_a   1.000
_cell.length_b   1.000
_cell.length_c   1.000
_cell.angle_alpha   90.00
_cell.angle_beta   90.00
_cell.angle_gamma   90.00
#
_symmetry.space_group_name_H-M   'P 1'
#
loop_
_entity.id
_entity.type
_entity.pdbx_description
1 polymer ?
#
loop_
_entity_poly.entity_id
_entity_poly.type
_entity_poly.pdbx_seq_one_letter_code
_entity_poly.pdbx_strand_id
1 'polypeptide(L)'
;MNKIFFFTFVAISVLLSFNATAQEKKEQRHFDREAFEARRNAFITAEVGLTPEEAAQFIPLCNELRQKKFEVGRECRKLSKEIRHKENPTDADYNKVIDECLDVEIKEAQLEKEYFERFKKILSPEKVYKYRNAEYKFVRNFMKSGRDNKKEEKQKK
;
A
#
# COMPACT_ATOMS: atom_id res chain seq x y z
N MET A 1 41.35 -39.53 45.18
CA MET A 1 39.92 -39.23 45.12
C MET A 1 39.79 -37.82 44.57
N ASN A 2 39.62 -37.57 43.29
CA ASN A 2 39.20 -36.25 42.71
C ASN A 2 39.24 -36.23 41.19
N LYS A 3 39.19 -37.38 40.50
CA LYS A 3 39.15 -37.43 39.02
C LYS A 3 37.75 -37.73 38.43
N ILE A 4 36.77 -38.01 39.26
CA ILE A 4 35.44 -38.42 38.82
C ILE A 4 34.48 -37.20 38.71
N PHE A 5 34.75 -36.10 39.44
CA PHE A 5 33.94 -34.91 39.44
C PHE A 5 34.16 -33.97 38.23
N PHE A 6 35.25 -34.14 37.48
CA PHE A 6 35.55 -33.29 36.33
C PHE A 6 34.85 -33.70 35.03
N PHE A 7 34.44 -34.97 34.91
CA PHE A 7 33.78 -35.48 33.71
C PHE A 7 32.25 -35.23 33.69
N THR A 8 31.63 -35.00 34.83
CA THR A 8 30.21 -34.77 34.91
C THR A 8 29.82 -33.33 34.60
N PHE A 9 30.75 -32.36 34.72
CA PHE A 9 30.49 -30.98 34.45
C PHE A 9 30.60 -30.58 32.97
N VAL A 10 31.34 -31.33 32.17
CA VAL A 10 31.49 -31.12 30.72
C VAL A 10 30.31 -31.69 29.93
N ALA A 11 29.62 -32.72 30.43
CA ALA A 11 28.49 -33.32 29.74
C ALA A 11 27.18 -32.52 29.84
N ILE A 12 27.04 -31.62 30.84
CA ILE A 12 25.83 -30.81 31.03
C ILE A 12 25.87 -29.52 30.18
N SER A 13 27.06 -29.04 29.82
CA SER A 13 27.21 -27.81 29.00
C SER A 13 26.93 -28.03 27.50
N VAL A 14 26.87 -29.24 27.00
CA VAL A 14 26.60 -29.55 25.58
C VAL A 14 25.12 -29.72 25.28
N LEU A 15 24.25 -29.89 26.27
CA LEU A 15 22.82 -30.11 26.08
C LEU A 15 21.98 -28.80 26.11
N LEU A 16 22.61 -27.66 26.38
CA LEU A 16 21.91 -26.37 26.42
C LEU A 16 22.02 -25.54 25.12
N SER A 17 22.67 -26.07 24.08
CA SER A 17 22.92 -25.32 22.83
C SER A 17 21.94 -25.64 21.69
N PHE A 18 20.89 -26.43 21.90
CA PHE A 18 19.99 -26.88 20.80
C PHE A 18 18.56 -26.36 20.87
N ASN A 19 18.31 -25.29 21.59
CA ASN A 19 16.99 -24.65 21.55
C ASN A 19 17.02 -23.21 21.03
N ALA A 20 17.94 -22.87 20.14
CA ALA A 20 17.79 -21.76 19.24
C ALA A 20 16.92 -22.23 18.05
N THR A 21 15.68 -22.65 18.29
CA THR A 21 14.66 -22.68 17.25
C THR A 21 14.48 -21.25 16.79
N ALA A 22 14.94 -21.00 15.58
CA ALA A 22 14.69 -19.81 14.83
C ALA A 22 13.18 -19.54 14.84
N GLN A 23 12.75 -18.68 15.75
CA GLN A 23 11.47 -18.03 15.68
C GLN A 23 11.61 -17.07 14.52
N GLU A 24 11.37 -17.58 13.27
CA GLU A 24 11.12 -16.72 12.12
C GLU A 24 9.97 -15.79 12.52
N LYS A 25 10.32 -14.63 13.06
CA LYS A 25 9.42 -13.49 13.11
C LYS A 25 8.97 -13.31 11.67
N LYS A 26 7.76 -13.73 11.34
CA LYS A 26 7.05 -13.22 10.18
C LYS A 26 7.02 -11.70 10.41
N GLU A 27 8.00 -11.00 9.87
CA GLU A 27 7.93 -9.56 9.74
C GLU A 27 6.66 -9.31 8.94
N GLN A 28 5.62 -8.91 9.65
CA GLN A 28 4.44 -8.34 9.03
C GLN A 28 4.98 -7.13 8.29
N ARG A 29 5.17 -7.25 6.97
CA ARG A 29 5.64 -6.14 6.13
C ARG A 29 4.68 -4.99 6.32
N HIS A 30 5.03 -4.12 7.23
CA HIS A 30 4.28 -2.88 7.44
C HIS A 30 4.36 -2.09 6.14
N PHE A 31 3.20 -1.74 5.56
CA PHE A 31 3.16 -0.93 4.35
C PHE A 31 3.77 0.43 4.66
N ASP A 32 4.96 0.67 4.12
CA ASP A 32 5.64 1.94 4.25
C ASP A 32 4.98 2.95 3.28
N ARG A 33 4.12 3.77 3.87
CA ARG A 33 3.36 4.78 3.14
C ARG A 33 4.28 5.86 2.55
N GLU A 34 5.28 6.26 3.29
CA GLU A 34 6.22 7.32 2.90
C GLU A 34 7.07 6.89 1.70
N ALA A 35 7.65 5.69 1.78
CA ALA A 35 8.39 5.10 0.66
C ALA A 35 7.51 4.88 -0.58
N PHE A 36 6.25 4.47 -0.39
CA PHE A 36 5.29 4.35 -1.49
C PHE A 36 5.01 5.70 -2.15
N GLU A 37 4.75 6.75 -1.36
CA GLU A 37 4.48 8.10 -1.86
C GLU A 37 5.69 8.68 -2.59
N ALA A 38 6.88 8.53 -2.03
CA ALA A 38 8.12 8.98 -2.67
C ALA A 38 8.34 8.30 -4.03
N ARG A 39 8.16 6.97 -4.10
CA ARG A 39 8.27 6.20 -5.35
C ARG A 39 7.24 6.64 -6.39
N ARG A 40 5.99 6.85 -5.96
CA ARG A 40 4.92 7.32 -6.84
C ARG A 40 5.23 8.71 -7.37
N ASN A 41 5.63 9.65 -6.53
CA ASN A 41 5.92 11.01 -6.91
C ASN A 41 7.10 11.08 -7.91
N ALA A 42 8.16 10.30 -7.66
CA ALA A 42 9.29 10.17 -8.59
C ALA A 42 8.84 9.60 -9.95
N PHE A 43 8.00 8.57 -9.93
CA PHE A 43 7.47 7.97 -11.16
C PHE A 43 6.60 8.95 -11.96
N ILE A 44 5.69 9.67 -11.29
CA ILE A 44 4.83 10.68 -11.94
C ILE A 44 5.69 11.80 -12.54
N THR A 45 6.67 12.31 -11.80
CA THR A 45 7.58 13.35 -12.28
C THR A 45 8.29 12.92 -13.57
N ALA A 46 8.81 11.70 -13.61
CA ALA A 46 9.51 11.17 -14.78
C ALA A 46 8.57 10.91 -15.98
N GLU A 47 7.42 10.24 -15.76
CA GLU A 47 6.48 9.88 -16.83
C GLU A 47 5.80 11.08 -17.47
N VAL A 48 5.53 12.12 -16.68
CA VAL A 48 4.92 13.36 -17.18
C VAL A 48 5.96 14.30 -17.80
N GLY A 49 7.22 14.16 -17.41
CA GLY A 49 8.29 15.07 -17.81
C GLY A 49 8.14 16.43 -17.14
N LEU A 50 7.91 16.43 -15.81
CA LEU A 50 7.79 17.67 -15.05
C LEU A 50 9.14 18.36 -14.90
N THR A 51 9.18 19.69 -15.05
CA THR A 51 10.33 20.48 -14.60
C THR A 51 10.36 20.54 -13.07
N PRO A 52 11.49 20.91 -12.44
CA PRO A 52 11.56 21.10 -10.99
C PRO A 52 10.49 22.08 -10.45
N GLU A 53 10.24 23.16 -11.19
CA GLU A 53 9.26 24.20 -10.82
C GLU A 53 7.82 23.69 -10.92
N GLU A 54 7.52 22.94 -11.99
CA GLU A 54 6.22 22.27 -12.15
C GLU A 54 6.00 21.22 -11.06
N ALA A 55 7.00 20.39 -10.78
CA ALA A 55 6.92 19.36 -9.76
C ALA A 55 6.69 19.94 -8.37
N ALA A 56 7.36 21.04 -8.02
CA ALA A 56 7.20 21.70 -6.73
C ALA A 56 5.76 22.21 -6.48
N GLN A 57 5.04 22.61 -7.54
CA GLN A 57 3.67 23.07 -7.43
C GLN A 57 2.65 21.93 -7.61
N PHE A 58 2.90 21.02 -8.53
CA PHE A 58 1.96 19.99 -8.95
C PHE A 58 1.90 18.80 -7.98
N ILE A 59 3.04 18.28 -7.52
CA ILE A 59 3.10 17.08 -6.66
C ILE A 59 2.32 17.24 -5.35
N PRO A 60 2.42 18.38 -4.62
CA PRO A 60 1.59 18.59 -3.43
C PRO A 60 0.09 18.49 -3.71
N LEU A 61 -0.39 19.06 -4.83
CA LEU A 61 -1.80 18.99 -5.21
C LEU A 61 -2.24 17.56 -5.57
N CYS A 62 -1.38 16.78 -6.22
CA CYS A 62 -1.65 15.37 -6.48
C CYS A 62 -1.80 14.58 -5.20
N ASN A 63 -0.93 14.84 -4.22
CA ASN A 63 -0.97 14.16 -2.93
C ASN A 63 -2.21 14.57 -2.14
N GLU A 64 -2.60 15.84 -2.19
CA GLU A 64 -3.83 16.34 -1.58
C GLU A 64 -5.08 15.70 -2.18
N LEU A 65 -5.20 15.62 -3.51
CA LEU A 65 -6.30 14.93 -4.18
C LEU A 65 -6.40 13.47 -3.71
N ARG A 66 -5.28 12.76 -3.68
CA ARG A 66 -5.23 11.37 -3.26
C ARG A 66 -5.67 11.20 -1.80
N GLN A 67 -5.22 12.08 -0.92
CA GLN A 67 -5.64 12.08 0.48
C GLN A 67 -7.15 12.30 0.62
N LYS A 68 -7.71 13.29 -0.09
CA LYS A 68 -9.16 13.55 -0.07
C LYS A 68 -9.98 12.37 -0.60
N LYS A 69 -9.55 11.75 -1.72
CA LYS A 69 -10.20 10.53 -2.22
C LYS A 69 -10.14 9.40 -1.20
N PHE A 70 -9.01 9.22 -0.52
CA PHE A 70 -8.88 8.23 0.55
C PHE A 70 -9.85 8.51 1.71
N GLU A 71 -10.02 9.76 2.10
CA GLU A 71 -10.96 10.16 3.16
C GLU A 71 -12.41 9.91 2.76
N VAL A 72 -12.81 10.35 1.57
CA VAL A 72 -14.16 10.12 1.03
C VAL A 72 -14.51 8.63 0.99
N GLY A 73 -13.58 7.77 0.56
CA GLY A 73 -13.80 6.33 0.47
C GLY A 73 -13.74 5.58 1.82
N ARG A 74 -13.55 6.26 2.94
CA ARG A 74 -13.34 5.59 4.23
C ARG A 74 -14.52 4.74 4.69
N GLU A 75 -15.74 5.27 4.59
CA GLU A 75 -16.94 4.57 5.04
C GLU A 75 -17.27 3.37 4.15
N CYS A 76 -17.21 3.50 2.82
CA CYS A 76 -17.37 2.37 1.90
C CYS A 76 -16.39 1.24 2.22
N ARG A 77 -15.10 1.56 2.47
CA ARG A 77 -14.11 0.52 2.85
C ARG A 77 -14.42 -0.14 4.18
N LYS A 78 -14.93 0.62 5.15
CA LYS A 78 -15.34 0.11 6.47
C LYS A 78 -16.51 -0.86 6.32
N LEU A 79 -17.60 -0.44 5.68
CA LEU A 79 -18.78 -1.26 5.41
C LEU A 79 -18.44 -2.51 4.59
N SER A 80 -17.60 -2.36 3.55
CA SER A 80 -17.11 -3.50 2.75
C SER A 80 -16.27 -4.49 3.55
N LYS A 81 -15.58 -4.04 4.60
CA LYS A 81 -14.86 -4.92 5.52
C LYS A 81 -15.83 -5.62 6.47
N GLU A 82 -16.78 -4.89 7.04
CA GLU A 82 -17.77 -5.42 7.97
C GLU A 82 -18.62 -6.52 7.34
N ILE A 83 -19.13 -6.31 6.12
CA ILE A 83 -19.97 -7.30 5.44
C ILE A 83 -19.21 -8.60 5.12
N ARG A 84 -17.90 -8.52 4.83
CA ARG A 84 -17.07 -9.73 4.59
C ARG A 84 -16.89 -10.62 5.81
N HIS A 85 -17.07 -10.07 7.01
CA HIS A 85 -16.91 -10.77 8.28
C HIS A 85 -18.24 -11.04 8.99
N LYS A 86 -19.37 -10.59 8.41
CA LYS A 86 -20.71 -10.81 8.95
C LYS A 86 -21.15 -12.24 8.62
N GLU A 87 -21.57 -13.02 9.61
CA GLU A 87 -21.96 -14.44 9.41
C GLU A 87 -23.18 -14.59 8.51
N ASN A 88 -24.19 -13.72 8.67
CA ASN A 88 -25.45 -13.77 7.90
C ASN A 88 -25.81 -12.36 7.38
N PRO A 89 -25.16 -11.88 6.29
CA PRO A 89 -25.50 -10.59 5.73
C PRO A 89 -26.90 -10.67 5.05
N THR A 90 -27.70 -9.62 5.25
CA THR A 90 -29.01 -9.47 4.63
C THR A 90 -28.90 -8.70 3.29
N ASP A 91 -29.96 -8.76 2.45
CA ASP A 91 -30.03 -7.94 1.24
C ASP A 91 -29.92 -6.44 1.54
N ALA A 92 -30.47 -6.00 2.67
CA ALA A 92 -30.34 -4.61 3.13
C ALA A 92 -28.90 -4.22 3.45
N ASP A 93 -28.11 -5.14 4.02
CA ASP A 93 -26.68 -4.90 4.28
C ASP A 93 -25.91 -4.76 2.96
N TYR A 94 -26.18 -5.62 1.98
CA TYR A 94 -25.54 -5.53 0.65
C TYR A 94 -25.91 -4.24 -0.06
N ASN A 95 -27.20 -3.88 -0.10
CA ASN A 95 -27.66 -2.64 -0.72
C ASN A 95 -26.99 -1.43 -0.10
N LYS A 96 -26.93 -1.35 1.23
CA LYS A 96 -26.24 -0.26 1.95
C LYS A 96 -24.77 -0.10 1.52
N VAL A 97 -24.04 -1.21 1.38
CA VAL A 97 -22.64 -1.16 0.93
C VAL A 97 -22.54 -0.69 -0.51
N ILE A 98 -23.42 -1.18 -1.39
CA ILE A 98 -23.44 -0.81 -2.80
C ILE A 98 -23.73 0.70 -2.94
N ASP A 99 -24.78 1.19 -2.30
CA ASP A 99 -25.18 2.60 -2.38
C ASP A 99 -24.08 3.53 -1.87
N GLU A 100 -23.48 3.24 -0.69
CA GLU A 100 -22.38 4.03 -0.14
C GLU A 100 -21.15 4.03 -1.07
N CYS A 101 -20.83 2.88 -1.68
CA CYS A 101 -19.66 2.80 -2.56
C CYS A 101 -19.89 3.54 -3.88
N LEU A 102 -21.11 3.51 -4.43
CA LEU A 102 -21.48 4.30 -5.63
C LEU A 102 -21.44 5.80 -5.33
N ASP A 103 -21.94 6.24 -4.17
CA ASP A 103 -21.83 7.63 -3.73
C ASP A 103 -20.39 8.10 -3.61
N VAL A 104 -19.50 7.22 -3.12
CA VAL A 104 -18.07 7.49 -3.05
C VAL A 104 -17.47 7.67 -4.44
N GLU A 105 -17.80 6.81 -5.41
CA GLU A 105 -17.31 6.93 -6.80
C GLU A 105 -17.72 8.28 -7.43
N ILE A 106 -18.96 8.72 -7.20
CA ILE A 106 -19.44 10.02 -7.66
C ILE A 106 -18.63 11.18 -7.02
N LYS A 107 -18.44 11.13 -5.70
CA LYS A 107 -17.65 12.15 -4.96
C LYS A 107 -16.20 12.18 -5.42
N GLU A 108 -15.58 11.00 -5.64
CA GLU A 108 -14.22 10.90 -6.16
C GLU A 108 -14.09 11.50 -7.57
N ALA A 109 -15.06 11.24 -8.45
CA ALA A 109 -15.09 11.82 -9.79
C ALA A 109 -15.26 13.34 -9.77
N GLN A 110 -16.06 13.88 -8.85
CA GLN A 110 -16.21 15.33 -8.63
C GLN A 110 -14.89 15.96 -8.14
N LEU A 111 -14.22 15.35 -7.17
CA LEU A 111 -12.90 15.75 -6.69
C LEU A 111 -11.87 15.76 -7.83
N GLU A 112 -11.82 14.68 -8.61
CA GLU A 112 -10.93 14.63 -9.77
C GLU A 112 -11.17 15.81 -10.71
N LYS A 113 -12.43 16.09 -11.08
CA LYS A 113 -12.78 17.20 -11.95
C LYS A 113 -12.30 18.55 -11.40
N GLU A 114 -12.52 18.80 -10.10
CA GLU A 114 -12.07 20.03 -9.43
C GLU A 114 -10.54 20.18 -9.50
N TYR A 115 -9.82 19.11 -9.13
CA TYR A 115 -8.35 19.14 -9.10
C TYR A 115 -7.73 19.21 -10.50
N PHE A 116 -8.36 18.61 -11.51
CA PHE A 116 -7.89 18.72 -12.88
C PHE A 116 -7.98 20.16 -13.41
N GLU A 117 -8.97 20.98 -12.98
CA GLU A 117 -8.98 22.40 -13.29
C GLU A 117 -7.84 23.17 -12.58
N ARG A 118 -7.43 22.74 -11.38
CA ARG A 118 -6.25 23.30 -10.69
C ARG A 118 -4.96 22.89 -11.40
N PHE A 119 -4.86 21.62 -11.85
CA PHE A 119 -3.70 21.12 -12.58
C PHE A 119 -3.45 21.84 -13.90
N LYS A 120 -4.50 22.18 -14.64
CA LYS A 120 -4.42 22.95 -15.89
C LYS A 120 -3.86 24.36 -15.71
N LYS A 121 -3.85 24.89 -14.49
CA LYS A 121 -3.21 26.18 -14.18
C LYS A 121 -1.69 26.09 -14.03
N ILE A 122 -1.18 24.90 -13.83
CA ILE A 122 0.25 24.61 -13.58
C ILE A 122 0.89 23.93 -14.79
N LEU A 123 0.14 23.01 -15.41
CA LEU A 123 0.64 22.14 -16.48
C LEU A 123 -0.10 22.37 -17.78
N SER A 124 0.58 22.13 -18.90
CA SER A 124 -0.07 22.08 -20.21
C SER A 124 -1.12 20.96 -20.27
N PRO A 125 -2.13 21.05 -21.16
CA PRO A 125 -3.11 19.99 -21.35
C PRO A 125 -2.49 18.61 -21.65
N GLU A 126 -1.40 18.59 -22.42
CA GLU A 126 -0.64 17.38 -22.71
C GLU A 126 -0.09 16.72 -21.44
N LYS A 127 0.54 17.52 -20.56
CA LYS A 127 1.10 17.01 -19.29
C LYS A 127 0.01 16.53 -18.33
N VAL A 128 -1.14 17.21 -18.29
CA VAL A 128 -2.30 16.77 -17.49
C VAL A 128 -2.82 15.42 -18.01
N TYR A 129 -2.89 15.23 -19.32
CA TYR A 129 -3.27 13.95 -19.93
C TYR A 129 -2.24 12.84 -19.61
N LYS A 130 -0.94 13.14 -19.73
CA LYS A 130 0.14 12.23 -19.35
C LYS A 130 0.06 11.81 -17.88
N TYR A 131 -0.24 12.76 -17.00
CA TYR A 131 -0.43 12.47 -15.56
C TYR A 131 -1.53 11.43 -15.33
N ARG A 132 -2.70 11.60 -15.96
CA ARG A 132 -3.80 10.64 -15.82
C ARG A 132 -3.36 9.23 -16.23
N ASN A 133 -2.65 9.10 -17.33
CA ASN A 133 -2.14 7.82 -17.80
C ASN A 133 -1.04 7.26 -16.88
N ALA A 134 -0.18 8.12 -16.35
CA ALA A 134 0.88 7.74 -15.43
C ALA A 134 0.34 7.15 -14.11
N GLU A 135 -0.76 7.70 -13.58
CA GLU A 135 -1.45 7.14 -12.40
C GLU A 135 -1.87 5.68 -12.64
N TYR A 136 -2.57 5.40 -13.74
CA TYR A 136 -2.98 4.03 -14.08
C TYR A 136 -1.78 3.10 -14.29
N LYS A 137 -0.72 3.60 -14.95
CA LYS A 137 0.51 2.84 -15.18
C LYS A 137 1.23 2.51 -13.89
N PHE A 138 1.32 3.46 -12.97
CA PHE A 138 1.93 3.25 -11.66
C PHE A 138 1.21 2.18 -10.86
N VAL A 139 -0.12 2.27 -10.73
CA VAL A 139 -0.93 1.29 -9.99
C VAL A 139 -0.76 -0.11 -10.60
N ARG A 140 -0.83 -0.23 -11.93
CA ARG A 140 -0.63 -1.51 -12.62
C ARG A 140 0.74 -2.12 -12.36
N ASN A 141 1.81 -1.31 -12.43
CA ASN A 141 3.17 -1.75 -12.20
C ASN A 141 3.39 -2.16 -10.74
N PHE A 142 2.85 -1.40 -9.81
CA PHE A 142 2.90 -1.71 -8.38
C PHE A 142 2.20 -3.04 -8.05
N MET A 143 1.01 -3.28 -8.61
CA MET A 143 0.29 -4.53 -8.44
C MET A 143 0.99 -5.73 -9.07
N LYS A 144 1.71 -5.53 -10.18
CA LYS A 144 2.51 -6.57 -10.84
C LYS A 144 3.71 -6.96 -9.98
N SER A 145 4.49 -5.98 -9.53
CA SER A 145 5.68 -6.25 -8.68
C SER A 145 5.31 -6.96 -7.38
N GLY A 146 4.19 -6.61 -6.76
CA GLY A 146 3.69 -7.32 -5.57
C GLY A 146 3.34 -8.79 -5.81
N ARG A 147 2.88 -9.13 -7.03
CA ARG A 147 2.59 -10.52 -7.41
C ARG A 147 3.85 -11.33 -7.71
N ASP A 148 4.83 -10.71 -8.36
CA ASP A 148 6.08 -11.38 -8.71
C ASP A 148 6.90 -11.71 -7.47
N ASN A 149 7.02 -10.78 -6.53
CA ASN A 149 7.66 -11.03 -5.22
C ASN A 149 7.00 -12.18 -4.44
N LYS A 150 5.66 -12.28 -4.49
CA LYS A 150 4.92 -13.35 -3.82
C LYS A 150 5.12 -14.73 -4.46
N LYS A 151 5.40 -14.78 -5.78
CA LYS A 151 5.73 -16.02 -6.48
C LYS A 151 7.14 -16.51 -6.14
N GLU A 152 8.11 -15.60 -6.09
CA GLU A 152 9.49 -15.93 -5.71
C GLU A 152 9.59 -16.45 -4.27
N GLU A 153 8.82 -15.89 -3.34
CA GLU A 153 8.77 -16.39 -1.95
C GLU A 153 8.20 -17.82 -1.85
N LYS A 154 7.22 -18.15 -2.73
CA LYS A 154 6.64 -19.50 -2.75
C LYS A 154 7.55 -20.54 -3.38
N GLN A 155 8.49 -20.15 -4.24
CA GLN A 155 9.44 -21.07 -4.88
C GLN A 155 10.67 -21.34 -3.99
N LYS A 156 10.90 -20.51 -2.96
CA LYS A 156 12.02 -20.67 -2.01
C LYS A 156 11.64 -21.49 -0.75
N LYS A 157 10.41 -21.94 -0.64
CA LYS A 157 9.90 -22.82 0.41
C LYS A 157 9.67 -24.23 -0.10
#